data_7f9a5a9ef6c44bbe68052822fe5636d2
#
_entry.id   7f9a5a9ef6c44bbe68052822fe5636d2
#
_cell.length_a   1.000
_cell.length_b   1.000
_cell.length_c   1.000
_cell.angle_alpha   90.00
_cell.angle_beta   90.00
_cell.angle_gamma   90.00
#
_symmetry.space_group_name_H-M   'P 1'
#
loop_
_entity.id
_entity.type
_entity.pdbx_description
1 polymer ?
#
loop_
_entity_poly.entity_id
_entity_poly.type
_entity_poly.pdbx_seq_one_letter_code
_entity_poly.pdbx_strand_id
1 'polypeptide(L)'
;MSGNYCVYKHTSPEGKVYIGMTSGNPEKRWKGGFGYVDNLPLFVDIVAKGWDNFRHDILISGLSEEEARVKEAEMITLYQGCDYRFGYNRIGATSSSDATTIPPGPHYDRRCRVPVRCVETHREYPSLNAAAKAIGVHRATLRNTILNGWSCRGYHWEFVTNEQEANRA
;
A
#
# COMPACT_ATOMS: atom_id res chain seq x y z
N MET A 1 -32.02 -2.04 -7.60
CA MET A 1 -31.23 -1.73 -8.82
C MET A 1 -29.90 -2.45 -8.67
N SER A 2 -29.51 -3.24 -9.65
CA SER A 2 -28.20 -3.91 -9.60
C SER A 2 -27.10 -2.87 -9.61
N GLY A 3 -26.27 -2.87 -8.58
CA GLY A 3 -25.13 -1.97 -8.49
C GLY A 3 -24.01 -2.38 -9.43
N ASN A 4 -23.12 -1.45 -9.74
CA ASN A 4 -22.02 -1.65 -10.66
C ASN A 4 -20.66 -1.78 -9.94
N TYR A 5 -20.69 -1.89 -8.61
CA TYR A 5 -19.52 -1.97 -7.78
C TYR A 5 -19.13 -3.40 -7.43
N CYS A 6 -17.84 -3.62 -7.26
CA CYS A 6 -17.30 -4.82 -6.67
C CYS A 6 -16.27 -4.51 -5.60
N VAL A 7 -16.13 -5.44 -4.65
CA VAL A 7 -15.05 -5.46 -3.65
C VAL A 7 -14.08 -6.56 -4.06
N TYR A 8 -12.80 -6.24 -4.06
CA TYR A 8 -11.72 -7.13 -4.50
C TYR A 8 -10.59 -7.19 -3.48
N LYS A 9 -9.78 -8.23 -3.61
CA LYS A 9 -8.61 -8.49 -2.78
C LYS A 9 -7.40 -8.78 -3.65
N HIS A 10 -6.28 -8.14 -3.34
CA HIS A 10 -4.96 -8.57 -3.80
C HIS A 10 -4.22 -9.23 -2.65
N THR A 11 -3.56 -10.34 -2.93
CA THR A 11 -2.75 -11.05 -1.94
C THR A 11 -1.34 -11.17 -2.48
N SER A 12 -0.36 -10.66 -1.74
CA SER A 12 1.05 -10.79 -2.10
C SER A 12 1.53 -12.23 -1.94
N PRO A 13 2.68 -12.61 -2.53
CA PRO A 13 3.28 -13.94 -2.33
C PRO A 13 3.48 -14.30 -0.85
N GLU A 14 3.74 -13.31 0.03
CA GLU A 14 3.91 -13.51 1.47
C GLU A 14 2.59 -13.50 2.25
N GLY A 15 1.46 -13.39 1.56
CA GLY A 15 0.14 -13.43 2.18
C GLY A 15 -0.38 -12.07 2.68
N LYS A 16 0.32 -10.96 2.47
CA LYS A 16 -0.22 -9.64 2.79
C LYS A 16 -1.35 -9.27 1.84
N VAL A 17 -2.38 -8.62 2.36
CA VAL A 17 -3.60 -8.33 1.62
C VAL A 17 -3.83 -6.84 1.40
N TYR A 18 -4.43 -6.51 0.29
CA TYR A 18 -5.07 -5.22 0.03
C TYR A 18 -6.52 -5.46 -0.35
N ILE A 19 -7.42 -4.75 0.30
CA ILE A 19 -8.85 -4.75 -0.03
C ILE A 19 -9.18 -3.41 -0.69
N GLY A 20 -9.97 -3.45 -1.75
CA GLY A 20 -10.44 -2.25 -2.42
C GLY A 20 -11.77 -2.46 -3.09
N MET A 21 -12.44 -1.36 -3.45
CA MET A 21 -13.66 -1.37 -4.23
C MET A 21 -13.49 -0.58 -5.53
N THR A 22 -14.29 -0.89 -6.52
CA THR A 22 -14.34 -0.13 -7.77
C THR A 22 -15.69 -0.28 -8.45
N SER A 23 -16.06 0.74 -9.26
CA SER A 23 -17.19 0.65 -10.18
C SER A 23 -16.70 0.14 -11.54
N GLY A 24 -17.44 -0.75 -12.16
CA GLY A 24 -17.12 -1.29 -13.48
C GLY A 24 -15.96 -2.29 -13.50
N ASN A 25 -15.15 -2.27 -14.58
CA ASN A 25 -14.10 -3.27 -14.78
C ASN A 25 -12.93 -3.07 -13.82
N PRO A 26 -12.62 -4.03 -12.91
CA PRO A 26 -11.53 -3.96 -11.96
C PRO A 26 -10.14 -3.79 -12.60
N GLU A 27 -9.89 -4.42 -13.73
CA GLU A 27 -8.58 -4.33 -14.40
C GLU A 27 -8.23 -2.91 -14.85
N LYS A 28 -9.25 -2.11 -15.23
CA LYS A 28 -9.06 -0.68 -15.52
C LYS A 28 -8.64 0.12 -14.29
N ARG A 29 -9.09 -0.31 -13.10
CA ARG A 29 -8.69 0.29 -11.81
C ARG A 29 -7.28 -0.14 -11.43
N TRP A 30 -6.96 -1.40 -11.63
CA TRP A 30 -5.68 -1.99 -11.22
C TRP A 30 -4.51 -1.56 -12.10
N LYS A 31 -4.72 -1.44 -13.43
CA LYS A 31 -3.71 -1.01 -14.40
C LYS A 31 -2.39 -1.79 -14.28
N GLY A 32 -2.47 -3.11 -14.08
CA GLY A 32 -1.28 -3.93 -13.88
C GLY A 32 -0.44 -3.50 -12.66
N GLY A 33 -1.10 -3.06 -11.58
CA GLY A 33 -0.45 -2.55 -10.37
C GLY A 33 -0.20 -1.04 -10.34
N PHE A 34 -0.19 -0.35 -11.47
CA PHE A 34 0.03 1.11 -11.53
C PHE A 34 -1.14 1.92 -10.94
N GLY A 35 -2.30 1.29 -10.73
CA GLY A 35 -3.41 1.91 -9.99
C GLY A 35 -3.12 2.20 -8.52
N TYR A 36 -1.97 1.75 -7.99
CA TYR A 36 -1.62 1.80 -6.56
C TYR A 36 -0.41 2.67 -6.24
N VAL A 37 0.04 3.51 -7.15
CA VAL A 37 1.20 4.40 -6.95
C VAL A 37 1.10 5.29 -5.71
N ASP A 38 -0.11 5.60 -5.26
CA ASP A 38 -0.35 6.39 -4.05
C ASP A 38 -0.37 5.54 -2.76
N ASN A 39 -0.50 4.21 -2.89
CA ASN A 39 -0.32 3.27 -1.79
C ASN A 39 1.10 2.72 -1.83
N LEU A 40 2.05 3.50 -1.30
CA LEU A 40 3.47 3.21 -1.45
C LEU A 40 3.89 1.82 -0.95
N PRO A 41 3.43 1.30 0.21
CA PRO A 41 3.78 -0.05 0.65
C PRO A 41 3.36 -1.13 -0.34
N LEU A 42 2.13 -1.07 -0.85
CA LEU A 42 1.64 -2.01 -1.85
C LEU A 42 2.41 -1.87 -3.17
N PHE A 43 2.63 -0.62 -3.63
CA PHE A 43 3.29 -0.38 -4.89
C PHE A 43 4.75 -0.82 -4.91
N VAL A 44 5.49 -0.64 -3.81
CA VAL A 44 6.86 -1.14 -3.66
C VAL A 44 6.91 -2.66 -3.76
N ASP A 45 6.01 -3.36 -3.10
CA ASP A 45 5.95 -4.80 -3.17
C ASP A 45 5.54 -5.29 -4.57
N ILE A 46 4.63 -4.58 -5.25
CA ILE A 46 4.27 -4.88 -6.64
C ILE A 46 5.48 -4.74 -7.58
N VAL A 47 6.27 -3.67 -7.43
CA VAL A 47 7.47 -3.45 -8.25
C VAL A 47 8.55 -4.50 -7.96
N ALA A 48 8.76 -4.84 -6.69
CA ALA A 48 9.78 -5.80 -6.28
C ALA A 48 9.45 -7.24 -6.68
N LYS A 49 8.18 -7.63 -6.58
CA LYS A 49 7.74 -9.03 -6.72
C LYS A 49 7.05 -9.33 -8.04
N GLY A 50 6.63 -8.30 -8.78
CA GLY A 50 5.85 -8.41 -10.02
C GLY A 50 4.35 -8.51 -9.75
N TRP A 51 3.54 -7.78 -10.51
CA TRP A 51 2.09 -7.78 -10.40
C TRP A 51 1.46 -9.17 -10.58
N ASP A 52 1.97 -9.93 -11.55
CA ASP A 52 1.45 -11.26 -11.90
C ASP A 52 1.67 -12.32 -10.82
N ASN A 53 2.55 -12.06 -9.86
CA ASN A 53 2.79 -12.93 -8.72
C ASN A 53 1.83 -12.65 -7.54
N PHE A 54 1.04 -11.58 -7.63
CA PHE A 54 -0.05 -11.33 -6.69
C PHE A 54 -1.30 -12.10 -7.13
N ARG A 55 -2.02 -12.64 -6.16
CA ARG A 55 -3.35 -13.21 -6.43
C ARG A 55 -4.40 -12.10 -6.40
N HIS A 56 -5.31 -12.11 -7.38
CA HIS A 56 -6.35 -11.11 -7.53
C HIS A 56 -7.72 -11.79 -7.46
N ASP A 57 -8.47 -11.53 -6.40
CA ASP A 57 -9.78 -12.12 -6.16
C ASP A 57 -10.87 -11.04 -6.19
N ILE A 58 -11.97 -11.27 -6.91
CA ILE A 58 -13.21 -10.51 -6.72
C ILE A 58 -13.98 -11.20 -5.59
N LEU A 59 -14.18 -10.49 -4.49
CA LEU A 59 -14.86 -11.04 -3.33
C LEU A 59 -16.38 -10.97 -3.46
N ILE A 60 -16.88 -9.80 -3.89
CA ILE A 60 -18.32 -9.52 -4.00
C ILE A 60 -18.52 -8.59 -5.21
N SER A 61 -19.58 -8.80 -5.98
CA SER A 61 -19.93 -7.95 -7.13
C SER A 61 -21.44 -7.66 -7.17
N GLY A 62 -21.84 -6.69 -7.99
CA GLY A 62 -23.24 -6.33 -8.16
C GLY A 62 -23.76 -5.41 -7.05
N LEU A 63 -22.88 -4.71 -6.33
CA LEU A 63 -23.21 -3.84 -5.22
C LEU A 63 -23.49 -2.40 -5.68
N SER A 64 -24.36 -1.70 -4.94
CA SER A 64 -24.40 -0.23 -4.97
C SER A 64 -23.12 0.35 -4.37
N GLU A 65 -22.86 1.63 -4.56
CA GLU A 65 -21.69 2.28 -3.98
C GLU A 65 -21.66 2.18 -2.45
N GLU A 66 -22.82 2.39 -1.83
CA GLU A 66 -22.94 2.36 -0.37
C GLU A 66 -22.72 0.96 0.20
N GLU A 67 -23.34 -0.06 -0.41
CA GLU A 67 -23.08 -1.47 -0.05
C GLU A 67 -21.62 -1.85 -0.24
N ALA A 68 -20.98 -1.41 -1.33
CA ALA A 68 -19.58 -1.68 -1.59
C ALA A 68 -18.66 -1.05 -0.52
N ARG A 69 -18.94 0.18 -0.07
CA ARG A 69 -18.20 0.83 1.03
C ARG A 69 -18.31 0.06 2.34
N VAL A 70 -19.51 -0.38 2.69
CA VAL A 70 -19.73 -1.19 3.90
C VAL A 70 -18.98 -2.52 3.79
N LYS A 71 -19.10 -3.20 2.64
CA LYS A 71 -18.42 -4.49 2.42
C LYS A 71 -16.91 -4.36 2.37
N GLU A 72 -16.37 -3.31 1.76
CA GLU A 72 -14.93 -3.02 1.79
C GLU A 72 -14.43 -2.89 3.24
N ALA A 73 -15.12 -2.11 4.09
CA ALA A 73 -14.75 -1.92 5.48
C ALA A 73 -14.81 -3.23 6.30
N GLU A 74 -15.85 -4.04 6.09
CA GLU A 74 -15.98 -5.38 6.69
C GLU A 74 -14.81 -6.28 6.29
N MET A 75 -14.49 -6.32 5.00
CA MET A 75 -13.39 -7.16 4.48
C MET A 75 -12.02 -6.66 4.97
N ILE A 76 -11.79 -5.34 5.02
CA ILE A 76 -10.56 -4.77 5.60
C ILE A 76 -10.38 -5.24 7.05
N THR A 77 -11.46 -5.24 7.82
CA THR A 77 -11.45 -5.71 9.22
C THR A 77 -11.20 -7.20 9.31
N LEU A 78 -11.92 -8.00 8.51
CA LEU A 78 -11.82 -9.46 8.50
C LEU A 78 -10.40 -9.94 8.13
N TYR A 79 -9.80 -9.32 7.14
CA TYR A 79 -8.45 -9.67 6.67
C TYR A 79 -7.34 -8.90 7.36
N GLN A 80 -7.64 -8.11 8.38
CA GLN A 80 -6.68 -7.25 9.09
C GLN A 80 -5.88 -6.35 8.13
N GLY A 81 -6.53 -5.87 7.07
CA GLY A 81 -5.89 -5.14 5.98
C GLY A 81 -5.17 -3.87 6.39
N CYS A 82 -5.55 -3.25 7.53
CA CYS A 82 -4.87 -2.09 8.10
C CYS A 82 -3.68 -2.41 9.00
N ASP A 83 -3.47 -3.67 9.36
CA ASP A 83 -2.25 -4.07 10.06
C ASP A 83 -1.11 -4.23 9.07
N TYR A 84 -0.04 -3.44 9.21
CA TYR A 84 1.10 -3.44 8.29
C TYR A 84 1.78 -4.80 8.13
N ARG A 85 1.60 -5.70 9.10
CA ARG A 85 2.12 -7.08 9.07
C ARG A 85 1.33 -7.96 8.11
N PHE A 86 0.03 -7.69 7.96
CA PHE A 86 -0.90 -8.54 7.23
C PHE A 86 -1.55 -7.82 6.04
N GLY A 87 -1.45 -6.49 5.94
CA GLY A 87 -2.13 -5.75 4.90
C GLY A 87 -1.47 -4.45 4.47
N TYR A 88 -2.04 -3.89 3.41
CA TYR A 88 -1.60 -2.65 2.77
C TYR A 88 -2.64 -1.53 2.86
N ASN A 89 -3.80 -1.77 3.47
CA ASN A 89 -4.83 -0.75 3.62
C ASN A 89 -4.40 0.34 4.59
N ARG A 90 -4.82 1.58 4.32
CA ARG A 90 -4.56 2.71 5.21
C ARG A 90 -5.69 2.88 6.20
N ILE A 91 -5.39 3.18 7.45
CA ILE A 91 -6.39 3.60 8.43
C ILE A 91 -6.98 4.94 7.95
N GLY A 92 -8.31 5.01 7.83
CA GLY A 92 -9.03 6.20 7.37
C GLY A 92 -9.42 6.20 5.89
N ALA A 93 -9.25 5.08 5.17
CA ALA A 93 -9.82 4.91 3.84
C ALA A 93 -11.36 4.74 3.84
N THR A 94 -11.97 4.59 5.01
CA THR A 94 -13.42 4.57 5.18
C THR A 94 -13.90 6.00 5.38
N SER A 95 -14.43 6.61 4.32
CA SER A 95 -15.19 7.85 4.40
C SER A 95 -16.56 7.56 5.02
N SER A 96 -16.67 7.43 6.33
CA SER A 96 -17.94 7.60 6.99
C SER A 96 -17.73 8.23 8.36
N SER A 97 -18.54 9.25 8.59
CA SER A 97 -18.62 10.12 9.75
C SER A 97 -19.22 9.48 11.01
N ASP A 98 -19.10 8.18 11.18
CA ASP A 98 -19.49 7.50 12.42
C ASP A 98 -18.27 6.79 13.03
N ALA A 99 -17.48 7.60 13.72
CA ALA A 99 -16.42 7.15 14.61
C ALA A 99 -17.05 6.60 15.91
N THR A 100 -17.77 5.49 15.82
CA THR A 100 -18.21 4.80 17.03
C THR A 100 -17.86 3.33 16.93
N THR A 101 -16.87 2.95 17.77
CA THR A 101 -16.58 1.58 18.19
C THR A 101 -15.64 0.77 17.28
N ILE A 102 -14.39 1.27 17.08
CA ILE A 102 -13.26 0.35 16.88
C ILE A 102 -12.52 0.32 18.22
N PRO A 103 -12.33 -0.86 18.86
CA PRO A 103 -11.55 -0.94 20.09
C PRO A 103 -10.12 -0.44 19.79
N PRO A 104 -9.47 0.27 20.74
CA PRO A 104 -8.09 0.70 20.57
C PRO A 104 -7.20 -0.54 20.49
N GLY A 105 -6.87 -0.92 19.26
CA GLY A 105 -5.79 -1.85 19.00
C GLY A 105 -4.44 -1.22 19.38
N PRO A 106 -3.38 -2.02 19.55
CA PRO A 106 -2.08 -1.52 19.94
C PRO A 106 -1.65 -0.38 19.02
N HIS A 107 -1.08 0.68 19.57
CA HIS A 107 -0.72 1.95 18.96
C HIS A 107 -0.20 1.80 17.53
N TYR A 108 -1.08 1.93 16.54
CA TYR A 108 -0.70 2.04 15.14
C TYR A 108 -0.25 3.48 14.89
N ASP A 109 1.03 3.65 14.65
CA ASP A 109 1.52 4.89 14.05
C ASP A 109 0.77 5.08 12.71
N ARG A 110 -0.02 6.15 12.60
CA ARG A 110 -0.93 6.50 11.48
C ARG A 110 -0.21 6.69 10.13
N ARG A 111 1.00 6.16 9.96
CA ARG A 111 1.83 6.33 8.80
C ARG A 111 2.48 5.00 8.46
N CYS A 112 1.95 4.31 7.46
CA CYS A 112 2.73 3.26 6.78
C CYS A 112 4.02 3.93 6.27
N ARG A 113 5.09 3.81 7.05
CA ARG A 113 6.41 4.34 6.71
C ARG A 113 7.19 3.21 6.09
N VAL A 114 7.41 3.30 4.78
CA VAL A 114 8.39 2.45 4.14
C VAL A 114 9.76 3.08 4.39
N PRO A 115 10.69 2.39 5.06
CA PRO A 115 12.05 2.88 5.23
C PRO A 115 12.73 3.04 3.87
N VAL A 116 13.67 3.97 3.79
CA VAL A 116 14.44 4.26 2.58
C VAL A 116 15.92 4.22 2.92
N ARG A 117 16.71 3.56 2.09
CA ARG A 117 18.16 3.45 2.25
C ARG A 117 18.87 4.14 1.10
N CYS A 118 19.96 4.84 1.42
CA CYS A 118 20.96 5.25 0.44
C CYS A 118 21.88 4.06 0.14
N VAL A 119 21.98 3.69 -1.11
CA VAL A 119 22.73 2.48 -1.54
C VAL A 119 24.21 2.62 -1.22
N GLU A 120 24.83 3.75 -1.53
CA GLU A 120 26.28 3.96 -1.40
C GLU A 120 26.75 4.13 0.04
N THR A 121 25.93 4.80 0.86
CA THR A 121 26.30 5.09 2.27
C THR A 121 25.71 4.10 3.26
N HIS A 122 24.82 3.21 2.81
CA HIS A 122 24.03 2.28 3.63
C HIS A 122 23.20 2.96 4.74
N ARG A 123 23.03 4.28 4.67
CA ARG A 123 22.27 5.04 5.68
C ARG A 123 20.79 4.85 5.46
N GLU A 124 20.10 4.43 6.50
CA GLU A 124 18.67 4.20 6.49
C GLU A 124 17.90 5.37 7.12
N TYR A 125 16.72 5.61 6.57
CA TYR A 125 15.78 6.62 7.04
C TYR A 125 14.42 5.96 7.28
N PRO A 126 13.71 6.32 8.35
CA PRO A 126 12.47 5.64 8.73
C PRO A 126 11.31 5.90 7.77
N SER A 127 11.48 6.77 6.80
CA SER A 127 10.46 7.05 5.78
C SER A 127 11.04 7.86 4.62
N LEU A 128 10.34 7.81 3.48
CA LEU A 128 10.65 8.65 2.31
C LEU A 128 10.68 10.15 2.65
N ASN A 129 9.78 10.62 3.54
CA ASN A 129 9.78 12.02 3.98
C ASN A 129 11.03 12.38 4.78
N ALA A 130 11.47 11.48 5.67
CA ALA A 130 12.68 11.69 6.46
C ALA A 130 13.92 11.76 5.58
N ALA A 131 14.03 10.84 4.61
CA ALA A 131 15.12 10.83 3.63
C ALA A 131 15.11 12.11 2.78
N ALA A 132 13.97 12.47 2.18
CA ALA A 132 13.83 13.65 1.34
C ALA A 132 14.18 14.94 2.08
N LYS A 133 13.73 15.09 3.34
CA LYS A 133 14.08 16.21 4.20
C LYS A 133 15.58 16.26 4.50
N ALA A 134 16.19 15.13 4.79
CA ALA A 134 17.62 15.05 5.13
C ALA A 134 18.55 15.47 3.98
N ILE A 135 18.14 15.21 2.73
CA ILE A 135 18.92 15.57 1.54
C ILE A 135 18.43 16.85 0.84
N GLY A 136 17.43 17.52 1.41
CA GLY A 136 16.94 18.81 0.90
C GLY A 136 16.24 18.72 -0.46
N VAL A 137 15.42 17.67 -0.67
CA VAL A 137 14.62 17.52 -1.89
C VAL A 137 13.13 17.34 -1.56
N HIS A 138 12.28 17.55 -2.55
CA HIS A 138 10.86 17.26 -2.39
C HIS A 138 10.61 15.73 -2.37
N ARG A 139 9.67 15.27 -1.52
CA ARG A 139 9.32 13.86 -1.40
C ARG A 139 9.00 13.18 -2.74
N ALA A 140 8.25 13.88 -3.62
CA ALA A 140 7.89 13.33 -4.93
C ALA A 140 9.12 13.15 -5.83
N THR A 141 10.10 14.03 -5.76
CA THR A 141 11.37 13.90 -6.50
C THR A 141 12.11 12.65 -6.07
N LEU A 142 12.32 12.46 -4.76
CA LEU A 142 13.02 11.28 -4.26
C LEU A 142 12.27 9.98 -4.60
N ARG A 143 10.93 9.97 -4.47
CA ARG A 143 10.11 8.84 -4.86
C ARG A 143 10.29 8.47 -6.32
N ASN A 144 10.17 9.44 -7.23
CA ASN A 144 10.30 9.20 -8.66
C ASN A 144 11.72 8.74 -9.02
N THR A 145 12.72 9.26 -8.35
CA THR A 145 14.12 8.82 -8.50
C THR A 145 14.26 7.34 -8.16
N ILE A 146 13.72 6.90 -7.03
CA ILE A 146 13.78 5.49 -6.60
C ILE A 146 13.05 4.59 -7.62
N LEU A 147 11.84 4.98 -8.01
CA LEU A 147 11.01 4.16 -8.92
C LEU A 147 11.59 4.02 -10.33
N ASN A 148 12.38 5.00 -10.78
CA ASN A 148 13.01 4.97 -12.10
C ASN A 148 14.49 4.50 -12.07
N GLY A 149 15.01 4.17 -10.90
CA GLY A 149 16.43 3.77 -10.75
C GLY A 149 17.41 4.90 -11.02
N TRP A 150 16.99 6.17 -10.91
CA TRP A 150 17.86 7.33 -11.13
C TRP A 150 18.64 7.68 -9.86
N SER A 151 19.69 8.49 -10.01
CA SER A 151 20.40 9.09 -8.88
C SER A 151 19.72 10.38 -8.42
N CYS A 152 19.75 10.64 -7.11
CA CYS A 152 19.33 11.92 -6.51
C CYS A 152 20.45 12.44 -5.61
N ARG A 153 20.90 13.66 -5.86
CA ARG A 153 22.07 14.27 -5.18
C ARG A 153 23.34 13.43 -5.31
N GLY A 154 23.50 12.69 -6.43
CA GLY A 154 24.65 11.84 -6.68
C GLY A 154 24.62 10.47 -6.00
N TYR A 155 23.52 10.12 -5.37
CA TYR A 155 23.31 8.83 -4.69
C TYR A 155 22.13 8.08 -5.25
N HIS A 156 22.18 6.75 -5.21
CA HIS A 156 21.04 5.87 -5.47
C HIS A 156 20.29 5.58 -4.18
N TRP A 157 19.00 5.37 -4.34
CA TRP A 157 18.09 5.20 -3.21
C TRP A 157 17.19 4.02 -3.46
N GLU A 158 16.87 3.28 -2.40
CA GLU A 158 15.97 2.13 -2.48
C GLU A 158 14.99 2.11 -1.30
N PHE A 159 13.85 1.46 -1.50
CA PHE A 159 12.96 1.14 -0.40
C PHE A 159 13.48 -0.10 0.31
N VAL A 160 13.50 -0.08 1.65
CA VAL A 160 13.87 -1.25 2.45
C VAL A 160 12.65 -2.17 2.52
N THR A 161 12.78 -3.37 1.96
CA THR A 161 11.76 -4.44 2.05
C THR A 161 12.10 -5.40 3.18
N ASN A 162 11.08 -6.08 3.76
CA ASN A 162 11.27 -6.98 4.90
C ASN A 162 12.24 -8.15 4.63
N GLU A 163 12.47 -8.51 3.36
CA GLU A 163 13.44 -9.56 2.99
C GLU A 163 14.89 -9.15 3.25
N GLN A 164 15.17 -7.85 3.25
CA GLN A 164 16.53 -7.34 3.51
C GLN A 164 16.86 -7.29 5.01
N GLU A 165 15.87 -7.33 5.89
CA GLU A 165 16.07 -7.45 7.34
C GLU A 165 16.35 -8.90 7.76
N ALA A 166 15.73 -9.89 7.10
CA ALA A 166 15.90 -11.31 7.42
C ALA A 166 17.31 -11.84 7.11
N ASN A 167 18.06 -11.22 6.20
CA ASN A 167 19.42 -11.58 5.84
C ASN A 167 20.51 -10.95 6.74
N ARG A 168 20.10 -10.20 7.79
CA ARG A 168 21.01 -9.54 8.74
C ARG A 168 21.07 -10.18 10.13
N ALA A 169 20.29 -11.26 10.37
CA ALA A 169 20.29 -12.00 11.65
C ALA A 169 21.24 -13.19 11.66
#